data_4998ca85aebe4511386cbd783a51db46
#
_entry.id   4998ca85aebe4511386cbd783a51db46
#
_cell.length_a   1.000
_cell.length_b   1.000
_cell.length_c   1.000
_cell.angle_alpha   90.00
_cell.angle_beta   90.00
_cell.angle_gamma   90.00
#
_symmetry.space_group_name_H-M   'P 1'
#
loop_
_entity.id
_entity.type
_entity.pdbx_description
1 polymer ?
#
loop_
_entity_poly.entity_id
_entity_poly.type
_entity_poly.pdbx_seq_one_letter_code
_entity_poly.pdbx_strand_id
1 'polypeptide(L)'
;RQEGVQLFIANDGKLEKSRPGNGGMRLLNYETEREAIDDAIRLAEGMTHKHNCYNTGFSGAKLVVRCSKGQTPKTVDRAALMEDAADALEELNGTVWTGCDINTTAADMDKLVEQTPYVLAGIGSQVDTNVATAMTTIGSILGVADCYKLDLSELTFLVQGCGKVGSVVAKSLVGLGAKRVYT
;
A
#
# COMPACT_ATOMS: atom_id res chain seq x y z
N ARG A 1 -6.69 -14.02 -19.29
CA ARG A 1 -7.47 -13.66 -18.07
C ARG A 1 -7.82 -14.92 -17.28
N GLN A 2 -7.59 -14.90 -15.97
CA GLN A 2 -7.91 -16.04 -15.10
C GLN A 2 -9.41 -16.05 -14.77
N GLU A 3 -10.05 -17.22 -14.78
CA GLU A 3 -11.41 -17.33 -14.26
C GLU A 3 -11.43 -17.06 -12.73
N GLY A 4 -12.40 -16.24 -12.27
CA GLY A 4 -12.52 -15.89 -10.87
C GLY A 4 -11.54 -14.83 -10.37
N VAL A 5 -10.76 -14.19 -11.25
CA VAL A 5 -9.87 -13.07 -10.92
C VAL A 5 -10.29 -11.84 -11.73
N GLN A 6 -10.53 -10.72 -11.05
CA GLN A 6 -10.94 -9.46 -11.67
C GLN A 6 -10.03 -8.34 -11.15
N LEU A 7 -9.44 -7.55 -12.05
CA LEU A 7 -8.65 -6.37 -11.73
C LEU A 7 -9.50 -5.11 -11.95
N PHE A 8 -9.55 -4.24 -10.95
CA PHE A 8 -10.17 -2.92 -10.97
C PHE A 8 -9.10 -1.88 -10.72
N ILE A 9 -9.11 -0.81 -11.52
CA ILE A 9 -8.20 0.33 -11.36
C ILE A 9 -9.05 1.57 -11.13
N ALA A 10 -8.88 2.21 -9.98
CA ALA A 10 -9.46 3.51 -9.68
C ALA A 10 -8.37 4.59 -9.70
N ASN A 11 -8.69 5.74 -10.27
CA ASN A 11 -7.85 6.93 -10.24
C ASN A 11 -8.67 8.13 -9.75
N ASP A 12 -8.19 8.77 -8.68
CA ASP A 12 -8.81 9.94 -8.08
C ASP A 12 -8.13 11.22 -8.59
N GLY A 13 -8.42 11.55 -9.82
CA GLY A 13 -7.85 12.70 -10.50
C GLY A 13 -8.02 12.60 -12.01
N LYS A 14 -7.36 13.48 -12.73
CA LYS A 14 -7.27 13.38 -14.18
C LYS A 14 -6.25 12.31 -14.57
N LEU A 15 -6.52 11.57 -15.63
CA LEU A 15 -5.54 10.66 -16.23
C LEU A 15 -4.53 11.49 -17.04
N GLU A 16 -3.51 12.01 -16.36
CA GLU A 16 -2.48 12.87 -16.96
C GLU A 16 -1.08 12.49 -16.46
N LYS A 17 -0.10 12.53 -17.36
CA LYS A 17 1.30 12.19 -17.03
C LYS A 17 2.00 13.23 -16.16
N SER A 18 1.53 14.47 -16.18
CA SER A 18 2.08 15.55 -15.37
C SER A 18 1.84 15.37 -13.88
N ARG A 19 0.76 14.67 -13.51
CA ARG A 19 0.41 14.28 -12.16
C ARG A 19 -0.27 12.90 -12.14
N PRO A 20 0.48 11.83 -12.39
CA PRO A 20 -0.10 10.50 -12.50
C PRO A 20 -0.68 10.02 -11.17
N GLY A 21 -1.65 9.12 -11.25
CA GLY A 21 -2.17 8.43 -10.09
C GLY A 21 -1.17 7.42 -9.55
N ASN A 22 -0.99 7.35 -8.23
CA ASN A 22 -0.19 6.33 -7.58
C ASN A 22 -0.91 5.66 -6.42
N GLY A 23 -0.81 4.34 -6.35
CA GLY A 23 -1.32 3.53 -5.25
C GLY A 23 -0.98 2.06 -5.43
N GLY A 24 -0.97 1.30 -4.33
CA GLY A 24 -0.58 -0.11 -4.36
C GLY A 24 -1.64 -1.04 -4.95
N MET A 25 -1.22 -2.24 -5.36
CA MET A 25 -2.09 -3.32 -5.82
C MET A 25 -2.49 -4.21 -4.65
N ARG A 26 -3.78 -4.22 -4.33
CA ARG A 26 -4.38 -4.99 -3.24
C ARG A 26 -5.09 -6.22 -3.79
N LEU A 27 -4.90 -7.35 -3.16
CA LEU A 27 -5.47 -8.63 -3.56
C LEU A 27 -6.27 -9.23 -2.40
N LEU A 28 -7.60 -9.29 -2.53
CA LEU A 28 -8.50 -9.81 -1.50
C LEU A 28 -9.66 -10.64 -2.08
N ASN A 29 -10.32 -11.39 -1.19
CA ASN A 29 -11.60 -12.03 -1.46
C ASN A 29 -12.72 -11.04 -1.14
N TYR A 30 -13.19 -10.32 -2.14
CA TYR A 30 -14.41 -9.50 -2.01
C TYR A 30 -15.61 -10.38 -2.34
N GLU A 31 -16.68 -10.27 -1.56
CA GLU A 31 -17.90 -11.04 -1.80
C GLU A 31 -18.55 -10.64 -3.13
N THR A 32 -18.58 -9.35 -3.40
CA THR A 32 -19.18 -8.80 -4.62
C THR A 32 -18.19 -7.96 -5.42
N GLU A 33 -18.46 -7.81 -6.71
CA GLU A 33 -17.74 -6.90 -7.60
C GLU A 33 -17.88 -5.44 -7.13
N ARG A 34 -19.07 -5.09 -6.66
CA ARG A 34 -19.36 -3.75 -6.14
C ARG A 34 -18.48 -3.38 -4.96
N GLU A 35 -18.28 -4.30 -4.02
CA GLU A 35 -17.35 -4.07 -2.89
C GLU A 35 -15.91 -3.81 -3.35
N ALA A 36 -15.44 -4.57 -4.34
CA ALA A 36 -14.09 -4.38 -4.87
C ALA A 36 -13.93 -3.00 -5.54
N ILE A 37 -14.94 -2.57 -6.30
CA ILE A 37 -14.97 -1.26 -6.96
C ILE A 37 -15.03 -0.14 -5.91
N ASP A 38 -15.93 -0.23 -4.92
CA ASP A 38 -16.07 0.78 -3.88
C ASP A 38 -14.78 0.90 -3.02
N ASP A 39 -14.12 -0.22 -2.74
CA ASP A 39 -12.82 -0.20 -2.04
C ASP A 39 -11.73 0.44 -2.91
N ALA A 40 -11.68 0.15 -4.21
CA ALA A 40 -10.72 0.77 -5.13
C ALA A 40 -10.88 2.30 -5.16
N ILE A 41 -12.11 2.79 -5.28
CA ILE A 41 -12.42 4.23 -5.31
C ILE A 41 -12.01 4.88 -3.99
N ARG A 42 -12.49 4.36 -2.85
CA ARG A 42 -12.18 4.88 -1.52
C ARG A 42 -10.68 4.92 -1.23
N LEU A 43 -9.94 3.91 -1.68
CA LEU A 43 -8.49 3.84 -1.49
C LEU A 43 -7.74 4.80 -2.41
N ALA A 44 -8.21 5.02 -3.63
CA ALA A 44 -7.63 6.02 -4.53
C ALA A 44 -7.78 7.43 -3.96
N GLU A 45 -8.95 7.78 -3.42
CA GLU A 45 -9.19 9.05 -2.70
C GLU A 45 -8.23 9.19 -1.50
N GLY A 46 -8.10 8.14 -0.68
CA GLY A 46 -7.16 8.11 0.44
C GLY A 46 -5.70 8.31 0.01
N MET A 47 -5.31 7.77 -1.14
CA MET A 47 -3.98 8.00 -1.71
C MET A 47 -3.79 9.44 -2.15
N THR A 48 -4.80 10.10 -2.74
CA THR A 48 -4.75 11.54 -3.06
C THR A 48 -4.47 12.37 -1.80
N HIS A 49 -5.16 12.10 -0.71
CA HIS A 49 -4.91 12.79 0.57
C HIS A 49 -3.48 12.60 1.05
N LYS A 50 -2.95 11.37 1.01
CA LYS A 50 -1.55 11.09 1.38
C LYS A 50 -0.56 11.84 0.50
N HIS A 51 -0.75 11.80 -0.83
CA HIS A 51 0.12 12.49 -1.77
C HIS A 51 0.10 14.01 -1.60
N ASN A 52 -1.07 14.59 -1.31
CA ASN A 52 -1.20 16.02 -1.02
C ASN A 52 -0.50 16.40 0.29
N CYS A 53 -0.61 15.60 1.35
CA CYS A 53 0.08 15.87 2.63
C CYS A 53 1.60 15.93 2.49
N TYR A 54 2.16 15.11 1.60
CA TYR A 54 3.62 15.03 1.43
C TYR A 54 4.14 15.72 0.15
N ASN A 55 3.26 16.36 -0.60
CA ASN A 55 3.59 17.05 -1.87
C ASN A 55 4.46 16.19 -2.81
N THR A 56 4.02 14.96 -3.04
CA THR A 56 4.80 13.96 -3.80
C THR A 56 4.76 14.15 -5.31
N GLY A 57 3.89 15.02 -5.82
CA GLY A 57 3.66 15.22 -7.26
C GLY A 57 2.68 14.20 -7.87
N PHE A 58 2.19 13.22 -7.11
CA PHE A 58 1.18 12.26 -7.58
C PHE A 58 -0.24 12.67 -7.20
N SER A 59 -1.23 12.17 -7.95
CA SER A 59 -2.61 11.99 -7.51
C SER A 59 -2.78 10.58 -6.92
N GLY A 60 -3.97 10.25 -6.41
CA GLY A 60 -4.24 8.91 -5.89
C GLY A 60 -4.74 7.96 -6.97
N ALA A 61 -4.25 6.75 -6.93
CA ALA A 61 -4.82 5.62 -7.65
C ALA A 61 -4.85 4.38 -6.76
N LYS A 62 -5.57 3.35 -7.18
CA LYS A 62 -5.57 2.04 -6.52
C LYS A 62 -5.86 0.94 -7.52
N LEU A 63 -5.09 -0.14 -7.44
CA LEU A 63 -5.38 -1.39 -8.09
C LEU A 63 -5.99 -2.35 -7.07
N VAL A 64 -7.16 -2.89 -7.37
CA VAL A 64 -7.84 -3.88 -6.52
C VAL A 64 -8.10 -5.12 -7.34
N VAL A 65 -7.63 -6.26 -6.83
CA VAL A 65 -7.86 -7.57 -7.43
C VAL A 65 -8.84 -8.33 -6.54
N ARG A 66 -9.98 -8.68 -7.15
CA ARG A 66 -10.99 -9.54 -6.53
C ARG A 66 -10.72 -11.00 -6.90
N CYS A 67 -10.58 -11.83 -5.89
CA CYS A 67 -10.59 -13.29 -6.03
C CYS A 67 -12.00 -13.83 -5.74
N SER A 68 -12.51 -14.69 -6.62
CA SER A 68 -13.84 -15.33 -6.53
C SER A 68 -13.80 -16.73 -7.14
N LYS A 69 -14.91 -17.46 -7.16
CA LYS A 69 -15.03 -18.78 -7.79
C LYS A 69 -13.94 -19.78 -7.33
N GLY A 70 -13.63 -19.83 -6.03
CA GLY A 70 -12.62 -20.72 -5.47
C GLY A 70 -11.18 -20.21 -5.57
N GLN A 71 -10.91 -19.11 -6.25
CA GLN A 71 -9.63 -18.42 -6.20
C GLN A 71 -9.49 -17.64 -4.90
N THR A 72 -8.27 -17.61 -4.37
CA THR A 72 -7.89 -16.86 -3.18
C THR A 72 -6.58 -16.12 -3.43
N PRO A 73 -6.20 -15.14 -2.60
CA PRO A 73 -4.87 -14.52 -2.69
C PRO A 73 -3.69 -15.49 -2.63
N LYS A 74 -3.91 -16.72 -2.15
CA LYS A 74 -2.87 -17.75 -2.06
C LYS A 74 -2.82 -18.68 -3.28
N THR A 75 -3.93 -18.83 -4.00
CA THR A 75 -4.08 -19.80 -5.11
C THR A 75 -4.06 -19.15 -6.49
N VAL A 76 -4.20 -17.82 -6.56
CA VAL A 76 -4.16 -17.08 -7.82
C VAL A 76 -2.82 -17.31 -8.53
N ASP A 77 -2.87 -17.51 -9.84
CA ASP A 77 -1.67 -17.52 -10.67
C ASP A 77 -1.07 -16.11 -10.72
N ARG A 78 0.05 -15.94 -10.02
CA ARG A 78 0.73 -14.64 -9.86
C ARG A 78 1.34 -14.15 -11.17
N ALA A 79 1.84 -15.07 -12.02
CA ALA A 79 2.44 -14.67 -13.27
C ALA A 79 1.39 -14.08 -14.21
N ALA A 80 0.30 -14.80 -14.44
CA ALA A 80 -0.79 -14.31 -15.27
C ALA A 80 -1.47 -13.04 -14.70
N LEU A 81 -1.54 -12.89 -13.37
CA LEU A 81 -2.02 -11.65 -12.76
C LEU A 81 -1.09 -10.47 -13.04
N MET A 82 0.24 -10.66 -12.99
CA MET A 82 1.19 -9.59 -13.29
C MET A 82 1.15 -9.22 -14.78
N GLU A 83 0.94 -10.19 -15.67
CA GLU A 83 0.73 -9.92 -17.11
C GLU A 83 -0.53 -9.07 -17.33
N ASP A 84 -1.68 -9.49 -16.80
CA ASP A 84 -2.94 -8.71 -16.88
C ASP A 84 -2.78 -7.29 -16.31
N ALA A 85 -2.03 -7.13 -15.22
CA ALA A 85 -1.78 -5.84 -14.60
C ALA A 85 -0.81 -4.97 -15.44
N ALA A 86 0.21 -5.57 -16.04
CA ALA A 86 1.14 -4.87 -16.93
C ALA A 86 0.40 -4.33 -18.16
N ASP A 87 -0.40 -5.16 -18.82
CA ASP A 87 -1.19 -4.78 -19.99
C ASP A 87 -2.10 -3.57 -19.66
N ALA A 88 -2.79 -3.63 -18.52
CA ALA A 88 -3.67 -2.54 -18.09
C ALA A 88 -2.90 -1.23 -17.77
N LEU A 89 -1.70 -1.32 -17.19
CA LEU A 89 -0.86 -0.15 -16.92
C LEU A 89 -0.26 0.44 -18.20
N GLU A 90 0.11 -0.40 -19.17
CA GLU A 90 0.59 0.04 -20.48
C GLU A 90 -0.52 0.75 -21.29
N GLU A 91 -1.77 0.26 -21.26
CA GLU A 91 -2.93 0.95 -21.84
C GLU A 91 -3.14 2.32 -21.23
N LEU A 92 -2.91 2.47 -19.92
CA LEU A 92 -2.96 3.75 -19.19
C LEU A 92 -1.74 4.65 -19.45
N ASN A 93 -0.71 4.15 -20.12
CA ASN A 93 0.41 4.89 -20.67
C ASN A 93 1.06 5.90 -19.70
N GLY A 94 1.32 5.47 -18.46
CA GLY A 94 2.01 6.27 -17.44
C GLY A 94 1.13 7.27 -16.70
N THR A 95 -0.18 7.21 -16.88
CA THR A 95 -1.11 8.03 -16.08
C THR A 95 -1.46 7.40 -14.73
N VAL A 96 -1.14 6.11 -14.56
CA VAL A 96 -1.27 5.37 -13.29
C VAL A 96 -0.01 4.57 -13.02
N TRP A 97 0.44 4.59 -11.77
CA TRP A 97 1.57 3.83 -11.25
C TRP A 97 1.15 2.98 -10.06
N THR A 98 1.78 1.82 -9.89
CA THR A 98 1.42 0.91 -8.81
C THR A 98 2.62 0.48 -7.96
N GLY A 99 2.36 -0.26 -6.89
CA GLY A 99 3.34 -0.84 -5.99
C GLY A 99 2.71 -1.92 -5.11
N CYS A 100 3.42 -2.37 -4.07
CA CYS A 100 2.90 -3.36 -3.13
C CYS A 100 1.75 -2.82 -2.26
N ASP A 101 0.80 -3.70 -1.93
CA ASP A 101 -0.18 -3.51 -0.87
C ASP A 101 -0.54 -4.89 -0.25
N ILE A 102 -1.74 -5.05 0.31
CA ILE A 102 -2.17 -6.28 0.97
C ILE A 102 -2.14 -7.46 -0.01
N ASN A 103 -1.51 -8.54 0.43
CA ASN A 103 -1.34 -9.80 -0.32
C ASN A 103 -0.59 -9.70 -1.65
N THR A 104 0.13 -8.58 -1.90
CA THR A 104 1.16 -8.49 -2.94
C THR A 104 2.54 -8.34 -2.31
N THR A 105 3.57 -8.73 -3.02
CA THR A 105 4.94 -8.83 -2.51
C THR A 105 5.94 -8.11 -3.41
N ALA A 106 7.15 -7.88 -2.90
CA ALA A 106 8.23 -7.36 -3.73
C ALA A 106 8.50 -8.25 -4.96
N ALA A 107 8.44 -9.58 -4.80
CA ALA A 107 8.62 -10.52 -5.92
C ALA A 107 7.52 -10.42 -7.00
N ASP A 108 6.29 -10.01 -6.64
CA ASP A 108 5.25 -9.71 -7.63
C ASP A 108 5.61 -8.43 -8.39
N MET A 109 6.12 -7.41 -7.68
CA MET A 109 6.55 -6.15 -8.30
C MET A 109 7.79 -6.32 -9.18
N ASP A 110 8.75 -7.18 -8.76
CA ASP A 110 9.91 -7.51 -9.59
C ASP A 110 9.50 -8.11 -10.94
N LYS A 111 8.48 -8.98 -10.96
CA LYS A 111 7.92 -9.53 -12.20
C LYS A 111 7.16 -8.48 -13.01
N LEU A 112 6.47 -7.58 -12.34
CA LEU A 112 5.69 -6.54 -13.00
C LEU A 112 6.61 -5.52 -13.68
N VAL A 113 7.72 -5.15 -13.04
CA VAL A 113 8.67 -4.16 -13.60
C VAL A 113 9.43 -4.68 -14.82
N GLU A 114 9.52 -6.01 -14.99
CA GLU A 114 10.07 -6.62 -16.22
C GLU A 114 9.19 -6.36 -17.44
N GLN A 115 7.91 -6.04 -17.24
CA GLN A 115 6.90 -5.88 -18.28
C GLN A 115 6.41 -4.45 -18.46
N THR A 116 6.46 -3.61 -17.42
CA THR A 116 6.03 -2.21 -17.46
C THR A 116 6.89 -1.35 -16.53
N PRO A 117 7.25 -0.10 -16.94
CA PRO A 117 7.99 0.80 -16.07
C PRO A 117 7.12 1.46 -14.98
N TYR A 118 5.80 1.30 -15.02
CA TYR A 118 4.86 2.05 -14.17
C TYR A 118 4.69 1.44 -12.78
N VAL A 119 5.83 1.10 -12.14
CA VAL A 119 5.90 0.46 -10.83
C VAL A 119 6.75 1.29 -9.86
N LEU A 120 6.18 1.65 -8.72
CA LEU A 120 6.83 2.35 -7.61
C LEU A 120 6.78 1.48 -6.36
N ALA A 121 7.70 0.55 -6.22
CA ALA A 121 7.72 -0.40 -5.10
C ALA A 121 9.06 -0.43 -4.35
N GLY A 122 9.87 0.61 -4.48
CA GLY A 122 11.22 0.62 -3.91
C GLY A 122 12.17 -0.38 -4.61
N ILE A 123 11.84 -0.82 -5.82
CA ILE A 123 12.61 -1.78 -6.61
C ILE A 123 14.01 -1.24 -6.82
N GLY A 124 15.02 -2.06 -6.51
CA GLY A 124 16.43 -1.65 -6.59
C GLY A 124 16.89 -0.68 -5.50
N SER A 125 16.01 -0.30 -4.57
CA SER A 125 16.40 0.49 -3.40
C SER A 125 16.69 -0.42 -2.20
N GLN A 126 17.55 0.05 -1.28
CA GLN A 126 17.80 -0.63 0.00
C GLN A 126 16.76 -0.24 1.09
N VAL A 127 15.72 0.50 0.71
CA VAL A 127 14.71 0.98 1.66
C VAL A 127 13.65 -0.10 1.89
N ASP A 128 13.59 -0.61 3.11
CA ASP A 128 12.45 -1.42 3.57
C ASP A 128 11.23 -0.50 3.81
N THR A 129 10.23 -0.62 2.94
CA THR A 129 9.01 0.20 3.01
C THR A 129 8.19 -0.04 4.29
N ASN A 130 8.29 -1.23 4.92
CA ASN A 130 7.63 -1.51 6.20
C ASN A 130 8.32 -0.76 7.34
N VAL A 131 9.66 -0.73 7.32
CA VAL A 131 10.46 0.05 8.28
C VAL A 131 10.19 1.53 8.09
N ALA A 132 10.21 2.04 6.87
CA ALA A 132 9.90 3.45 6.57
C ALA A 132 8.50 3.84 7.09
N THR A 133 7.49 2.98 6.88
CA THR A 133 6.12 3.19 7.40
C THR A 133 6.11 3.21 8.94
N ALA A 134 6.82 2.27 9.58
CA ALA A 134 6.93 2.23 11.04
C ALA A 134 7.61 3.49 11.58
N MET A 135 8.68 3.97 10.94
CA MET A 135 9.39 5.20 11.34
C MET A 135 8.50 6.44 11.18
N THR A 136 7.64 6.50 10.17
CA THR A 136 6.64 7.59 10.04
C THR A 136 5.67 7.58 11.22
N THR A 137 5.21 6.42 11.65
CA THR A 137 4.34 6.26 12.83
C THR A 137 5.08 6.73 14.10
N ILE A 138 6.31 6.29 14.29
CA ILE A 138 7.15 6.71 15.44
C ILE A 138 7.39 8.22 15.41
N GLY A 139 7.72 8.80 14.25
CA GLY A 139 7.89 10.25 14.10
C GLY A 139 6.64 11.02 14.50
N SER A 140 5.44 10.53 14.14
CA SER A 140 4.18 11.13 14.56
C SER A 140 3.96 11.07 16.08
N ILE A 141 4.29 9.94 16.72
CA ILE A 141 4.22 9.77 18.18
C ILE A 141 5.17 10.75 18.88
N LEU A 142 6.42 10.83 18.41
CA LEU A 142 7.41 11.75 18.97
C LEU A 142 6.98 13.22 18.80
N GLY A 143 6.42 13.57 17.63
CA GLY A 143 5.89 14.91 17.38
C GLY A 143 4.75 15.28 18.34
N VAL A 144 3.83 14.36 18.60
CA VAL A 144 2.76 14.55 19.60
C VAL A 144 3.36 14.68 21.01
N ALA A 145 4.27 13.80 21.38
CA ALA A 145 4.92 13.84 22.69
C ALA A 145 5.65 15.19 22.92
N ASP A 146 6.37 15.68 21.92
CA ASP A 146 7.04 16.98 22.00
C ASP A 146 6.05 18.14 22.09
N CYS A 147 5.01 18.13 21.25
CA CYS A 147 3.98 19.19 21.25
C CYS A 147 3.28 19.32 22.61
N TYR A 148 2.94 18.21 23.24
CA TYR A 148 2.24 18.17 24.53
C TYR A 148 3.19 18.05 25.74
N LYS A 149 4.52 18.06 25.53
CA LYS A 149 5.54 17.90 26.57
C LYS A 149 5.36 16.63 27.39
N LEU A 150 5.03 15.54 26.72
CA LEU A 150 4.85 14.21 27.34
C LEU A 150 6.18 13.45 27.41
N ASP A 151 6.43 12.81 28.56
CA ASP A 151 7.56 11.90 28.72
C ASP A 151 7.15 10.48 28.30
N LEU A 152 7.83 9.90 27.32
CA LEU A 152 7.56 8.54 26.85
C LEU A 152 7.70 7.51 27.96
N SER A 153 8.59 7.74 28.94
CA SER A 153 8.80 6.85 30.07
C SER A 153 7.59 6.76 31.00
N GLU A 154 6.65 7.69 30.91
CA GLU A 154 5.38 7.69 31.64
C GLU A 154 4.21 7.16 30.81
N LEU A 155 4.38 6.98 29.49
CA LEU A 155 3.32 6.60 28.58
C LEU A 155 3.19 5.09 28.41
N THR A 156 1.95 4.67 28.22
CA THR A 156 1.59 3.29 27.87
C THR A 156 0.99 3.28 26.48
N PHE A 157 1.45 2.36 25.65
CA PHE A 157 1.04 2.23 24.25
C PHE A 157 0.33 0.87 24.02
N LEU A 158 -0.67 0.88 23.14
CA LEU A 158 -1.28 -0.31 22.59
C LEU A 158 -1.04 -0.33 21.07
N VAL A 159 -0.38 -1.37 20.58
CA VAL A 159 -0.12 -1.60 19.15
C VAL A 159 -1.03 -2.71 18.66
N GLN A 160 -2.09 -2.36 17.95
CA GLN A 160 -2.99 -3.34 17.36
C GLN A 160 -2.36 -3.98 16.13
N GLY A 161 -1.98 -5.25 16.25
CA GLY A 161 -1.38 -6.05 15.19
C GLY A 161 0.14 -5.99 15.16
N CYS A 162 0.78 -7.17 15.31
CA CYS A 162 2.24 -7.36 15.30
C CYS A 162 2.75 -7.94 13.97
N GLY A 163 2.22 -7.44 12.84
CA GLY A 163 2.74 -7.75 11.50
C GLY A 163 4.05 -7.02 11.17
N LYS A 164 4.37 -6.93 9.88
CA LYS A 164 5.62 -6.34 9.38
C LYS A 164 5.88 -4.91 9.89
N VAL A 165 4.85 -4.09 10.00
CA VAL A 165 4.94 -2.69 10.49
C VAL A 165 4.80 -2.64 12.01
N GLY A 166 3.73 -3.21 12.58
CA GLY A 166 3.43 -3.10 14.00
C GLY A 166 4.51 -3.68 14.92
N SER A 167 5.18 -4.77 14.50
CA SER A 167 6.29 -5.33 15.25
C SER A 167 7.50 -4.37 15.32
N VAL A 168 7.76 -3.61 14.25
CA VAL A 168 8.82 -2.58 14.24
C VAL A 168 8.43 -1.42 15.14
N VAL A 169 7.17 -0.95 15.06
CA VAL A 169 6.66 0.13 15.93
C VAL A 169 6.77 -0.27 17.40
N ALA A 170 6.31 -1.47 17.78
CA ALA A 170 6.36 -1.93 19.16
C ALA A 170 7.80 -2.01 19.69
N LYS A 171 8.72 -2.58 18.93
CA LYS A 171 10.16 -2.63 19.29
C LYS A 171 10.77 -1.24 19.42
N SER A 172 10.44 -0.33 18.51
CA SER A 172 10.95 1.05 18.55
C SER A 172 10.45 1.79 19.79
N LEU A 173 9.18 1.64 20.16
CA LEU A 173 8.63 2.26 21.38
C LEU A 173 9.34 1.75 22.65
N VAL A 174 9.61 0.45 22.73
CA VAL A 174 10.39 -0.13 23.84
C VAL A 174 11.81 0.46 23.86
N GLY A 175 12.47 0.53 22.70
CA GLY A 175 13.82 1.10 22.57
C GLY A 175 13.90 2.59 22.91
N LEU A 176 12.80 3.33 22.73
CA LEU A 176 12.65 4.74 23.09
C LEU A 176 12.29 4.95 24.57
N GLY A 177 12.19 3.90 25.36
CA GLY A 177 11.94 3.98 26.80
C GLY A 177 10.48 4.11 27.19
N ALA A 178 9.53 3.74 26.34
CA ALA A 178 8.12 3.74 26.71
C ALA A 178 7.88 2.93 28.00
N LYS A 179 7.05 3.44 28.91
CA LYS A 179 6.74 2.80 30.19
C LYS A 179 6.19 1.38 30.01
N ARG A 180 5.32 1.20 29.02
CA ARG A 180 4.71 -0.10 28.71
C ARG A 180 4.19 -0.13 27.26
N VAL A 181 4.40 -1.24 26.59
CA VAL A 181 3.86 -1.49 25.25
C VAL A 181 3.09 -2.80 25.27
N TYR A 182 1.80 -2.72 24.92
CA TYR A 182 0.94 -3.89 24.71
C TYR A 182 0.81 -4.15 23.20
N THR A 183 0.68 -5.44 22.82
CA THR A 183 0.51 -5.87 21.43
C THR A 183 -0.66 -6.85 21.31
#